data_cee7860e6d9a83923793725967e13307
#
_entry.id   cee7860e6d9a83923793725967e13307
#
_cell.length_a   1.000
_cell.length_b   1.000
_cell.length_c   1.000
_cell.angle_alpha   90.00
_cell.angle_beta   90.00
_cell.angle_gamma   90.00
#
_symmetry.space_group_name_H-M   'P 1'
#
loop_
_entity.id
_entity.type
_entity.pdbx_description
1 polymer ?
#
loop_
_entity_poly.entity_id
_entity_poly.type
_entity_poly.pdbx_seq_one_letter_code
_entity_poly.pdbx_strand_id
1 'polypeptide(L)'
;FTDLSDSDTTDIAISIGTFSSGQHLLTVSLLVNGDADTTDNFAVYSLTVQYTEKVLTLNEIYYAPDAGIAEFIELAVLSSDQLDLTGWHFSDSDTSNLRYLPGETVSAGDLIVISNDSSLLPHLPLNGILLVSPDGFPTLNNSGDDIFLFDPAGTVNDSISFSDDWGGGDGRSLEKLNPQLDSPDPDNWGTCTAVEKMSPGSDNSILVETLPEAGNILLDPNPFSPDGDSFEDELRISYSLPFAQAYLTMQIFDSIGREVRTLARNLVTGAEGILTWDGRFDHGNRARIGIYIIKVEAVDQSTGQSVEWVKTAVLAEVLR
;
A
#
# COMPACT_ATOMS: atom_id res chain seq x y z
N PHE A 1 -30.45 -18.40 -47.06
CA PHE A 1 -29.14 -18.85 -47.55
C PHE A 1 -29.32 -19.38 -48.98
N THR A 2 -28.56 -18.86 -49.92
CA THR A 2 -28.46 -19.41 -51.29
C THR A 2 -27.57 -20.66 -51.23
N ASP A 3 -27.93 -21.70 -51.98
CA ASP A 3 -27.06 -22.86 -52.13
C ASP A 3 -25.73 -22.40 -52.73
N LEU A 4 -24.64 -22.59 -51.99
CA LEU A 4 -23.28 -22.33 -52.46
C LEU A 4 -22.80 -23.52 -53.22
N SER A 5 -22.12 -23.32 -54.36
CA SER A 5 -21.43 -24.39 -55.07
C SER A 5 -20.11 -24.71 -54.37
N ASP A 6 -19.51 -25.88 -54.64
CA ASP A 6 -18.25 -26.37 -54.00
C ASP A 6 -17.05 -25.40 -54.14
N SER A 7 -17.16 -24.35 -54.91
CA SER A 7 -16.10 -23.34 -55.14
C SER A 7 -16.48 -21.91 -54.68
N ASP A 8 -17.67 -21.73 -54.11
CA ASP A 8 -18.15 -20.41 -53.72
C ASP A 8 -17.70 -20.07 -52.28
N THR A 9 -17.34 -18.82 -52.09
CA THR A 9 -17.07 -18.22 -50.78
C THR A 9 -18.07 -17.11 -50.51
N THR A 10 -18.50 -16.97 -49.24
CA THR A 10 -19.35 -15.87 -48.83
C THR A 10 -18.88 -15.26 -47.54
N ASP A 11 -18.97 -13.96 -47.47
CA ASP A 11 -18.68 -13.22 -46.24
C ASP A 11 -19.94 -13.04 -45.41
N ILE A 12 -19.87 -13.40 -44.12
CA ILE A 12 -20.95 -13.23 -43.16
C ILE A 12 -20.47 -12.23 -42.11
N ALA A 13 -21.10 -11.07 -42.05
CA ALA A 13 -20.85 -10.11 -41.01
C ALA A 13 -21.82 -10.27 -39.82
N ILE A 14 -21.29 -10.53 -38.64
CA ILE A 14 -22.06 -10.68 -37.39
C ILE A 14 -21.66 -9.57 -36.46
N SER A 15 -22.64 -8.78 -36.00
CA SER A 15 -22.41 -7.79 -34.94
C SER A 15 -22.52 -8.48 -33.58
N ILE A 16 -21.44 -8.49 -32.81
CA ILE A 16 -21.35 -9.20 -31.53
C ILE A 16 -21.46 -8.28 -30.31
N GLY A 17 -21.76 -6.98 -30.52
CA GLY A 17 -21.94 -6.01 -29.42
C GLY A 17 -20.63 -5.50 -28.84
N THR A 18 -20.66 -5.05 -27.58
CA THR A 18 -19.53 -4.51 -26.83
C THR A 18 -19.04 -5.52 -25.81
N PHE A 19 -17.74 -5.52 -25.55
CA PHE A 19 -17.09 -6.35 -24.55
C PHE A 19 -16.62 -5.47 -23.39
N SER A 20 -16.62 -6.03 -22.19
CA SER A 20 -15.91 -5.46 -21.04
C SER A 20 -14.40 -5.46 -21.27
N SER A 21 -13.66 -4.69 -20.46
CA SER A 21 -12.19 -4.76 -20.48
C SER A 21 -11.70 -6.16 -20.10
N GLY A 22 -10.50 -6.54 -20.59
CA GLY A 22 -9.88 -7.85 -20.35
C GLY A 22 -9.78 -8.72 -21.58
N GLN A 23 -9.47 -10.00 -21.36
CA GLN A 23 -9.32 -10.99 -22.43
C GLN A 23 -10.62 -11.76 -22.67
N HIS A 24 -10.98 -11.93 -23.93
CA HIS A 24 -12.16 -12.68 -24.35
C HIS A 24 -11.79 -13.72 -25.40
N LEU A 25 -12.42 -14.87 -25.29
CA LEU A 25 -12.30 -15.94 -26.26
C LEU A 25 -13.57 -16.00 -27.10
N LEU A 26 -13.46 -15.69 -28.38
CA LEU A 26 -14.55 -15.76 -29.33
C LEU A 26 -14.49 -17.12 -30.06
N THR A 27 -15.53 -17.89 -29.88
CA THR A 27 -15.69 -19.17 -30.59
C THR A 27 -16.72 -19.00 -31.72
N VAL A 28 -16.33 -19.32 -32.94
CA VAL A 28 -17.21 -19.35 -34.09
C VAL A 28 -17.37 -20.79 -34.50
N SER A 29 -18.61 -21.23 -34.64
CA SER A 29 -18.93 -22.55 -35.15
C SER A 29 -19.94 -22.45 -36.31
N LEU A 30 -19.71 -23.17 -37.36
CA LEU A 30 -20.61 -23.29 -38.53
C LEU A 30 -21.31 -24.62 -38.48
N LEU A 31 -22.63 -24.62 -38.70
CA LEU A 31 -23.41 -25.83 -38.79
C LEU A 31 -23.96 -25.96 -40.22
N VAL A 32 -23.47 -26.95 -40.94
CA VAL A 32 -23.89 -27.22 -42.31
C VAL A 32 -24.48 -28.62 -42.41
N ASN A 33 -25.72 -28.74 -42.96
CA ASN A 33 -26.36 -30.02 -43.14
C ASN A 33 -25.68 -30.79 -44.30
N GLY A 34 -25.20 -32.02 -43.98
CA GLY A 34 -24.58 -32.89 -45.01
C GLY A 34 -23.09 -32.66 -45.16
N ASP A 35 -22.50 -31.85 -44.31
CA ASP A 35 -21.07 -31.68 -44.26
C ASP A 35 -20.38 -32.95 -43.76
N ALA A 36 -19.43 -33.47 -44.57
CA ALA A 36 -18.72 -34.70 -44.30
C ALA A 36 -17.47 -34.50 -43.42
N ASP A 37 -16.94 -33.27 -43.37
CA ASP A 37 -15.81 -32.90 -42.53
C ASP A 37 -16.17 -31.69 -41.64
N THR A 38 -16.51 -31.98 -40.41
CA THR A 38 -16.90 -30.94 -39.41
C THR A 38 -15.71 -30.39 -38.65
N THR A 39 -14.47 -30.81 -38.94
CA THR A 39 -13.27 -30.40 -38.22
C THR A 39 -12.83 -28.99 -38.56
N ASP A 40 -13.20 -28.46 -39.71
CA ASP A 40 -12.94 -27.10 -40.18
C ASP A 40 -14.10 -26.12 -39.92
N ASN A 41 -15.19 -26.62 -39.35
CA ASN A 41 -16.38 -25.81 -38.97
C ASN A 41 -16.23 -25.02 -37.68
N PHE A 42 -15.03 -24.84 -37.19
CA PHE A 42 -14.77 -24.23 -35.89
C PHE A 42 -13.55 -23.32 -35.97
N ALA A 43 -13.68 -22.12 -35.43
CA ALA A 43 -12.57 -21.18 -35.26
C ALA A 43 -12.64 -20.49 -33.88
N VAL A 44 -11.48 -20.24 -33.31
CA VAL A 44 -11.33 -19.52 -32.04
C VAL A 44 -10.47 -18.31 -32.26
N TYR A 45 -10.94 -17.16 -31.76
CA TYR A 45 -10.23 -15.90 -31.83
C TYR A 45 -10.08 -15.34 -30.42
N SER A 46 -8.88 -14.84 -30.07
CA SER A 46 -8.64 -14.07 -28.89
C SER A 46 -8.89 -12.59 -29.17
N LEU A 47 -9.67 -11.94 -28.33
CA LEU A 47 -9.90 -10.50 -28.33
C LEU A 47 -9.48 -9.94 -26.98
N THR A 48 -8.62 -8.92 -26.99
CA THR A 48 -8.24 -8.19 -25.77
C THR A 48 -8.79 -6.78 -25.85
N VAL A 49 -9.53 -6.37 -24.81
CA VAL A 49 -10.09 -5.02 -24.67
C VAL A 49 -9.34 -4.32 -23.54
N GLN A 50 -8.78 -3.16 -23.84
CA GLN A 50 -8.03 -2.36 -22.87
C GLN A 50 -8.89 -1.91 -21.69
N TYR A 51 -8.25 -1.71 -20.53
CA TYR A 51 -8.86 -1.05 -19.37
C TYR A 51 -8.81 0.46 -19.56
N THR A 52 -9.94 1.13 -19.41
CA THR A 52 -10.05 2.62 -19.50
C THR A 52 -9.94 3.28 -18.15
N GLU A 53 -10.06 2.50 -17.07
CA GLU A 53 -9.95 2.95 -15.69
C GLU A 53 -8.77 2.28 -15.01
N LYS A 54 -8.22 2.91 -13.98
CA LYS A 54 -7.18 2.33 -13.13
C LYS A 54 -7.84 1.27 -12.24
N VAL A 55 -7.58 0.00 -12.51
CA VAL A 55 -8.13 -1.13 -11.75
C VAL A 55 -7.10 -1.82 -10.86
N LEU A 56 -5.81 -1.59 -11.15
CA LEU A 56 -4.65 -1.94 -10.33
C LEU A 56 -3.78 -0.70 -10.13
N THR A 57 -3.18 -0.57 -8.97
CA THR A 57 -2.26 0.54 -8.68
C THR A 57 -1.06 0.05 -7.87
N LEU A 58 0.09 0.67 -8.09
CA LEU A 58 1.26 0.50 -7.24
C LEU A 58 0.94 1.01 -5.83
N ASN A 59 1.29 0.25 -4.78
CA ASN A 59 0.94 0.54 -3.40
C ASN A 59 2.14 0.58 -2.44
N GLU A 60 3.12 -0.32 -2.61
CA GLU A 60 4.34 -0.37 -1.80
C GLU A 60 5.52 -0.81 -2.67
N ILE A 61 6.71 -0.25 -2.43
CA ILE A 61 7.94 -0.56 -3.16
C ILE A 61 9.08 -0.75 -2.17
N TYR A 62 9.67 -1.94 -2.14
CA TYR A 62 10.80 -2.25 -1.27
C TYR A 62 12.07 -2.43 -2.10
N TYR A 63 12.71 -1.30 -2.44
CA TYR A 63 13.82 -1.23 -3.40
C TYR A 63 15.21 -1.35 -2.77
N ALA A 64 15.35 -1.14 -1.45
CA ALA A 64 16.62 -1.21 -0.72
C ALA A 64 16.49 -2.06 0.54
N PRO A 65 16.24 -3.38 0.39
CA PRO A 65 15.91 -4.27 1.49
C PRO A 65 17.06 -4.53 2.46
N ASP A 66 16.71 -4.89 3.69
CA ASP A 66 17.66 -5.47 4.64
C ASP A 66 18.21 -6.82 4.11
N ALA A 67 19.42 -7.18 4.52
CA ALA A 67 20.08 -8.41 4.06
C ALA A 67 19.24 -9.67 4.33
N GLY A 68 19.00 -10.45 3.29
CA GLY A 68 18.25 -11.71 3.35
C GLY A 68 16.74 -11.56 3.09
N ILE A 69 16.28 -10.36 2.76
CA ILE A 69 14.90 -10.10 2.31
C ILE A 69 14.97 -9.66 0.83
N ALA A 70 14.04 -10.16 0.01
CA ALA A 70 13.99 -9.80 -1.40
C ALA A 70 13.34 -8.43 -1.61
N GLU A 71 13.70 -7.77 -2.71
CA GLU A 71 12.96 -6.64 -3.24
C GLU A 71 11.55 -7.07 -3.64
N PHE A 72 10.59 -6.16 -3.52
CA PHE A 72 9.23 -6.38 -3.98
C PHE A 72 8.54 -5.08 -4.42
N ILE A 73 7.51 -5.25 -5.22
CA ILE A 73 6.46 -4.26 -5.42
C ILE A 73 5.14 -4.85 -4.95
N GLU A 74 4.26 -4.01 -4.45
CA GLU A 74 2.90 -4.39 -4.11
C GLU A 74 1.90 -3.61 -4.96
N LEU A 75 0.87 -4.31 -5.40
CA LEU A 75 -0.27 -3.74 -6.11
C LEU A 75 -1.51 -3.80 -5.24
N ALA A 76 -2.32 -2.74 -5.27
CA ALA A 76 -3.66 -2.74 -4.70
C ALA A 76 -4.72 -2.87 -5.80
N VAL A 77 -5.72 -3.73 -5.57
CA VAL A 77 -6.84 -3.95 -6.49
C VAL A 77 -7.93 -2.90 -6.24
N LEU A 78 -8.13 -2.01 -7.21
CA LEU A 78 -9.13 -0.94 -7.17
C LEU A 78 -10.45 -1.33 -7.85
N SER A 79 -10.45 -2.40 -8.67
CA SER A 79 -11.65 -2.91 -9.35
C SER A 79 -12.73 -3.27 -8.33
N SER A 80 -13.98 -2.91 -8.61
CA SER A 80 -15.15 -3.36 -7.82
C SER A 80 -15.51 -4.82 -8.07
N ASP A 81 -15.09 -5.36 -9.18
CA ASP A 81 -15.33 -6.73 -9.62
C ASP A 81 -14.07 -7.58 -9.46
N GLN A 82 -14.23 -8.89 -9.55
CA GLN A 82 -13.07 -9.79 -9.65
C GLN A 82 -12.25 -9.48 -10.90
N LEU A 83 -10.93 -9.45 -10.74
CA LEU A 83 -9.98 -9.15 -11.79
C LEU A 83 -9.13 -10.40 -12.10
N ASP A 84 -9.12 -10.82 -13.36
CA ASP A 84 -8.21 -11.85 -13.85
C ASP A 84 -6.87 -11.19 -14.24
N LEU A 85 -5.79 -11.62 -13.62
CA LEU A 85 -4.44 -11.11 -13.86
C LEU A 85 -3.78 -11.71 -15.11
N THR A 86 -4.44 -12.59 -15.84
CA THR A 86 -3.92 -13.17 -17.08
C THR A 86 -3.57 -12.08 -18.08
N GLY A 87 -2.30 -12.06 -18.52
CA GLY A 87 -1.80 -11.09 -19.49
C GLY A 87 -1.36 -9.74 -18.89
N TRP A 88 -1.65 -9.47 -17.62
CA TRP A 88 -1.06 -8.33 -16.94
C TRP A 88 0.44 -8.48 -16.80
N HIS A 89 1.18 -7.41 -16.96
CA HIS A 89 2.64 -7.43 -16.88
C HIS A 89 3.18 -6.09 -16.41
N PHE A 90 4.42 -6.11 -15.95
CA PHE A 90 5.13 -4.90 -15.52
C PHE A 90 6.55 -4.88 -16.09
N SER A 91 7.18 -3.74 -16.06
CA SER A 91 8.60 -3.54 -16.35
C SER A 91 9.19 -2.49 -15.43
N ASP A 92 10.51 -2.47 -15.35
CA ASP A 92 11.28 -1.31 -14.90
C ASP A 92 11.45 -0.29 -16.04
N SER A 93 12.48 0.53 -15.98
CA SER A 93 12.87 1.49 -17.02
C SER A 93 13.11 0.85 -18.41
N ASP A 94 13.45 -0.46 -18.46
CA ASP A 94 13.55 -1.21 -19.72
C ASP A 94 12.19 -1.82 -20.11
N THR A 95 11.35 -1.02 -20.77
CA THR A 95 10.01 -1.44 -21.22
C THR A 95 10.03 -2.53 -22.29
N SER A 96 11.20 -2.97 -22.80
CA SER A 96 11.32 -4.13 -23.67
C SER A 96 11.39 -5.45 -22.89
N ASN A 97 11.64 -5.39 -21.59
CA ASN A 97 11.82 -6.53 -20.69
C ASN A 97 10.61 -6.74 -19.78
N LEU A 98 9.53 -7.24 -20.37
CA LEU A 98 8.25 -7.41 -19.70
C LEU A 98 8.26 -8.62 -18.74
N ARG A 99 7.63 -8.44 -17.58
CA ARG A 99 7.42 -9.47 -16.54
C ARG A 99 5.94 -9.73 -16.39
N TYR A 100 5.49 -10.88 -16.88
CA TYR A 100 4.08 -11.26 -16.80
C TYR A 100 3.69 -11.72 -15.40
N LEU A 101 2.51 -11.30 -14.95
CA LEU A 101 1.94 -11.80 -13.72
C LEU A 101 1.37 -13.20 -13.94
N PRO A 102 1.41 -14.10 -12.92
CA PRO A 102 0.64 -15.34 -12.96
C PRO A 102 -0.85 -15.05 -13.16
N GLY A 103 -1.53 -15.91 -13.94
CA GLY A 103 -2.96 -15.78 -14.19
C GLY A 103 -3.79 -16.19 -12.97
N GLU A 104 -3.90 -15.32 -12.00
CA GLU A 104 -4.70 -15.49 -10.80
C GLU A 104 -5.91 -14.57 -10.83
N THR A 105 -6.98 -14.95 -10.13
CA THR A 105 -8.16 -14.10 -9.96
C THR A 105 -8.11 -13.44 -8.58
N VAL A 106 -8.20 -12.13 -8.56
CA VAL A 106 -8.14 -11.30 -7.34
C VAL A 106 -9.43 -10.49 -7.16
N SER A 107 -9.68 -10.03 -5.95
CA SER A 107 -10.88 -9.32 -5.54
C SER A 107 -10.60 -7.87 -5.18
N ALA A 108 -11.65 -7.06 -5.14
CA ALA A 108 -11.57 -5.67 -4.68
C ALA A 108 -10.91 -5.57 -3.30
N GLY A 109 -9.91 -4.70 -3.17
CA GLY A 109 -9.17 -4.47 -1.94
C GLY A 109 -8.06 -5.48 -1.65
N ASP A 110 -7.86 -6.51 -2.51
CA ASP A 110 -6.71 -7.39 -2.35
C ASP A 110 -5.40 -6.61 -2.56
N LEU A 111 -4.39 -6.96 -1.76
CA LEU A 111 -3.01 -6.51 -1.88
C LEU A 111 -2.17 -7.66 -2.43
N ILE A 112 -1.43 -7.39 -3.49
CA ILE A 112 -0.70 -8.40 -4.26
C ILE A 112 0.78 -8.05 -4.23
N VAL A 113 1.56 -8.84 -3.50
CA VAL A 113 3.02 -8.70 -3.44
C VAL A 113 3.67 -9.47 -4.59
N ILE A 114 4.55 -8.82 -5.32
CA ILE A 114 5.30 -9.40 -6.44
C ILE A 114 6.79 -9.34 -6.12
N SER A 115 7.48 -10.48 -6.17
CA SER A 115 8.90 -10.60 -5.86
C SER A 115 9.57 -11.70 -6.68
N ASN A 116 10.88 -11.84 -6.53
CA ASN A 116 11.65 -12.91 -7.19
C ASN A 116 11.78 -14.19 -6.37
N ASP A 117 11.46 -14.16 -5.08
CA ASP A 117 11.57 -15.34 -4.23
C ASP A 117 10.54 -15.38 -3.09
N SER A 118 10.57 -16.46 -2.33
CA SER A 118 9.65 -16.72 -1.23
C SER A 118 10.14 -16.22 0.13
N SER A 119 11.23 -15.46 0.21
CA SER A 119 11.76 -14.93 1.47
C SER A 119 10.80 -13.99 2.18
N LEU A 120 9.83 -13.43 1.43
CA LEU A 120 8.77 -12.56 1.95
C LEU A 120 7.63 -13.31 2.63
N LEU A 121 7.46 -14.63 2.41
CA LEU A 121 6.34 -15.40 2.98
C LEU A 121 6.18 -15.26 4.51
N PRO A 122 7.25 -15.22 5.33
CA PRO A 122 7.12 -15.02 6.77
C PRO A 122 6.61 -13.64 7.18
N HIS A 123 6.65 -12.68 6.26
CA HIS A 123 6.28 -11.28 6.49
C HIS A 123 4.87 -10.95 6.00
N LEU A 124 4.21 -11.87 5.26
CA LEU A 124 2.84 -11.70 4.82
C LEU A 124 1.83 -12.17 5.87
N PRO A 125 0.63 -11.58 5.91
CA PRO A 125 -0.49 -12.13 6.68
C PRO A 125 -0.90 -13.51 6.14
N LEU A 126 -1.68 -14.28 6.94
CA LEU A 126 -2.09 -15.65 6.58
C LEU A 126 -2.78 -15.77 5.22
N ASN A 127 -3.46 -14.73 4.77
CA ASN A 127 -4.16 -14.67 3.49
C ASN A 127 -3.45 -13.75 2.49
N GLY A 128 -2.20 -13.38 2.75
CA GLY A 128 -1.42 -12.52 1.86
C GLY A 128 -1.15 -13.20 0.52
N ILE A 129 -1.26 -12.44 -0.56
CA ILE A 129 -1.03 -12.90 -1.92
C ILE A 129 0.41 -12.59 -2.31
N LEU A 130 1.23 -13.61 -2.49
CA LEU A 130 2.58 -13.48 -3.05
C LEU A 130 2.60 -14.11 -4.45
N LEU A 131 2.89 -13.31 -5.44
CA LEU A 131 3.13 -13.77 -6.81
C LEU A 131 4.63 -13.74 -7.11
N VAL A 132 5.14 -14.87 -7.55
CA VAL A 132 6.49 -14.96 -8.11
C VAL A 132 6.36 -14.92 -9.63
N SER A 133 6.86 -13.84 -10.24
CA SER A 133 6.79 -13.70 -11.70
C SER A 133 7.61 -14.81 -12.36
N PRO A 134 7.04 -15.55 -13.34
CA PRO A 134 7.74 -16.60 -14.06
C PRO A 134 8.93 -16.07 -14.87
N ASP A 135 8.89 -14.80 -15.26
CA ASP A 135 9.92 -14.11 -16.03
C ASP A 135 10.98 -13.43 -15.13
N GLY A 136 10.90 -13.66 -13.82
CA GLY A 136 11.76 -13.05 -12.81
C GLY A 136 11.28 -11.66 -12.37
N PHE A 137 12.06 -11.03 -11.52
CA PHE A 137 11.82 -9.69 -10.98
C PHE A 137 13.03 -8.80 -11.34
N PRO A 138 12.84 -7.57 -11.82
CA PRO A 138 13.95 -6.67 -12.07
C PRO A 138 14.64 -6.27 -10.75
N THR A 139 15.90 -5.92 -10.81
CA THR A 139 16.57 -5.29 -9.67
C THR A 139 16.23 -3.81 -9.66
N LEU A 140 15.63 -3.34 -8.59
CA LEU A 140 15.30 -1.93 -8.43
C LEU A 140 16.53 -1.13 -8.03
N ASN A 141 16.72 0.04 -8.63
CA ASN A 141 17.83 0.92 -8.31
C ASN A 141 17.60 1.64 -6.98
N ASN A 142 18.57 1.59 -6.06
CA ASN A 142 18.46 2.20 -4.72
C ASN A 142 18.35 3.74 -4.74
N SER A 143 18.71 4.40 -5.84
CA SER A 143 18.57 5.86 -5.99
C SER A 143 17.28 6.29 -6.68
N GLY A 144 16.45 5.33 -7.08
CA GLY A 144 15.21 5.55 -7.82
C GLY A 144 15.13 4.76 -9.11
N ASP A 145 13.92 4.43 -9.52
CA ASP A 145 13.64 3.65 -10.73
C ASP A 145 12.28 4.01 -11.32
N ASP A 146 12.02 3.54 -12.54
CA ASP A 146 10.73 3.59 -13.19
C ASP A 146 10.05 2.22 -13.07
N ILE A 147 8.75 2.22 -12.79
CA ILE A 147 7.92 1.01 -12.80
C ILE A 147 6.68 1.30 -13.63
N PHE A 148 6.43 0.46 -14.62
CA PHE A 148 5.24 0.54 -15.47
C PHE A 148 4.42 -0.73 -15.30
N LEU A 149 3.13 -0.57 -15.04
CA LEU A 149 2.14 -1.65 -14.97
C LEU A 149 1.24 -1.57 -16.20
N PHE A 150 1.21 -2.66 -16.96
CA PHE A 150 0.45 -2.75 -18.21
C PHE A 150 -0.72 -3.71 -18.07
N ASP A 151 -1.83 -3.33 -18.67
CA ASP A 151 -2.98 -4.21 -18.86
C ASP A 151 -2.72 -5.29 -19.93
N PRO A 152 -3.60 -6.30 -20.09
CA PRO A 152 -3.45 -7.32 -21.10
C PRO A 152 -3.40 -6.83 -22.55
N ALA A 153 -3.86 -5.61 -22.84
CA ALA A 153 -3.78 -4.99 -24.15
C ALA A 153 -2.44 -4.27 -24.39
N GLY A 154 -1.57 -4.21 -23.38
CA GLY A 154 -0.29 -3.50 -23.42
C GLY A 154 -0.42 -1.99 -23.18
N THR A 155 -1.56 -1.56 -22.63
CA THR A 155 -1.77 -0.16 -22.23
C THR A 155 -1.28 0.05 -20.80
N VAL A 156 -0.57 1.16 -20.54
CA VAL A 156 -0.16 1.51 -19.18
C VAL A 156 -1.40 1.80 -18.33
N ASN A 157 -1.61 1.00 -17.28
CA ASN A 157 -2.69 1.17 -16.32
C ASN A 157 -2.25 2.00 -15.11
N ASP A 158 -0.99 1.82 -14.66
CA ASP A 158 -0.36 2.65 -13.65
C ASP A 158 1.16 2.74 -13.88
N SER A 159 1.80 3.78 -13.35
CA SER A 159 3.26 3.94 -13.44
C SER A 159 3.78 4.87 -12.36
N ILE A 160 5.05 4.71 -12.01
CA ILE A 160 5.79 5.60 -11.10
C ILE A 160 7.21 5.78 -11.63
N SER A 161 7.77 6.97 -11.39
CA SER A 161 9.19 7.27 -11.53
C SER A 161 9.63 7.82 -10.18
N PHE A 162 10.04 6.93 -9.27
CA PHE A 162 10.39 7.31 -7.91
C PHE A 162 11.89 7.62 -7.77
N SER A 163 12.23 8.43 -6.77
CA SER A 163 13.61 8.61 -6.31
C SER A 163 13.70 8.36 -4.80
N ASP A 164 14.91 8.16 -4.29
CA ASP A 164 15.18 7.99 -2.86
C ASP A 164 14.80 9.22 -2.01
N ASP A 165 14.65 10.39 -2.64
CA ASP A 165 14.11 11.60 -1.99
C ASP A 165 12.63 11.48 -1.59
N TRP A 166 11.86 10.54 -2.21
CA TRP A 166 10.45 10.33 -1.88
C TRP A 166 10.26 9.55 -0.58
N GLY A 167 11.29 8.86 -0.12
CA GLY A 167 11.28 8.02 1.07
C GLY A 167 11.66 6.57 0.78
N GLY A 168 11.45 5.69 1.75
CA GLY A 168 11.97 4.34 1.70
C GLY A 168 13.48 4.29 1.95
N GLY A 169 14.14 3.21 1.52
CA GLY A 169 15.56 3.01 1.70
C GLY A 169 15.97 2.58 3.12
N ASP A 170 17.22 2.27 3.32
CA ASP A 170 17.77 1.82 4.61
C ASP A 170 16.97 0.67 5.25
N GLY A 171 16.52 -0.29 4.40
CA GLY A 171 15.69 -1.40 4.83
C GLY A 171 14.23 -1.05 5.11
N ARG A 172 13.75 0.13 4.68
CA ARG A 172 12.33 0.52 4.75
C ARG A 172 11.74 0.63 3.35
N SER A 173 10.47 0.25 3.22
CA SER A 173 9.73 0.41 1.99
C SER A 173 9.28 1.85 1.77
N LEU A 174 9.00 2.16 0.51
CA LEU A 174 8.27 3.33 0.05
C LEU A 174 6.79 2.94 -0.05
N GLU A 175 5.94 3.55 0.75
CA GLU A 175 4.51 3.26 0.83
C GLU A 175 3.68 4.38 0.22
N LYS A 176 2.56 4.03 -0.42
CA LYS A 176 1.58 4.99 -0.90
C LYS A 176 0.63 5.40 0.22
N LEU A 177 0.33 6.69 0.33
CA LEU A 177 -0.56 7.24 1.36
C LEU A 177 -2.00 6.75 1.21
N ASN A 178 -2.46 6.57 -0.02
CA ASN A 178 -3.77 6.01 -0.31
C ASN A 178 -3.74 5.40 -1.73
N PRO A 179 -4.19 4.15 -1.93
CA PRO A 179 -4.19 3.51 -3.24
C PRO A 179 -4.97 4.27 -4.32
N GLN A 180 -5.97 5.09 -3.94
CA GLN A 180 -6.76 5.88 -4.89
C GLN A 180 -6.03 7.10 -5.46
N LEU A 181 -4.90 7.51 -4.86
CA LEU A 181 -4.11 8.65 -5.29
C LEU A 181 -3.25 8.32 -6.52
N ASP A 182 -2.78 9.35 -7.22
CA ASP A 182 -1.94 9.17 -8.39
C ASP A 182 -0.52 8.72 -8.01
N SER A 183 -0.01 7.69 -8.68
CA SER A 183 1.32 7.12 -8.41
C SER A 183 2.48 8.02 -8.83
N PRO A 184 2.41 8.82 -9.91
CA PRO A 184 3.49 9.74 -10.29
C PRO A 184 3.69 10.95 -9.37
N ASP A 185 2.75 11.22 -8.45
CA ASP A 185 2.84 12.37 -7.54
C ASP A 185 3.66 12.00 -6.29
N PRO A 186 4.84 12.61 -6.06
CA PRO A 186 5.69 12.32 -4.92
C PRO A 186 5.01 12.58 -3.56
N ASP A 187 4.07 13.54 -3.50
CA ASP A 187 3.35 13.87 -2.27
C ASP A 187 2.39 12.74 -1.81
N ASN A 188 2.16 11.75 -2.68
CA ASN A 188 1.33 10.57 -2.38
C ASN A 188 2.13 9.40 -1.81
N TRP A 189 3.43 9.54 -1.62
CA TRP A 189 4.32 8.48 -1.15
C TRP A 189 5.11 8.89 0.09
N GLY A 190 5.60 7.89 0.82
CA GLY A 190 6.46 8.15 1.94
C GLY A 190 7.08 6.89 2.55
N THR A 191 7.98 7.10 3.51
CA THR A 191 8.69 6.02 4.17
C THR A 191 7.77 5.23 5.10
N CYS A 192 7.80 3.91 5.00
CA CYS A 192 7.15 3.00 5.95
C CYS A 192 7.53 3.34 7.39
N THR A 193 6.54 3.52 8.26
CA THR A 193 6.73 3.82 9.70
C THR A 193 6.58 2.60 10.60
N ALA A 194 6.17 1.44 10.06
CA ALA A 194 6.05 0.20 10.81
C ALA A 194 7.38 -0.25 11.45
N VAL A 195 7.29 -0.99 12.53
CA VAL A 195 8.45 -1.57 13.23
C VAL A 195 9.17 -2.58 12.34
N GLU A 196 8.40 -3.33 11.56
CA GLU A 196 8.84 -4.33 10.58
C GLU A 196 9.50 -3.70 9.35
N LYS A 197 9.43 -2.36 9.21
CA LYS A 197 10.00 -1.56 8.12
C LYS A 197 9.34 -1.76 6.75
N MET A 198 8.31 -2.56 6.65
CA MET A 198 7.51 -2.87 5.46
C MET A 198 6.15 -3.38 5.89
N SER A 199 5.16 -3.38 4.99
CA SER A 199 3.78 -3.83 5.28
C SER A 199 3.21 -4.78 4.21
N PRO A 200 3.99 -5.72 3.62
CA PRO A 200 3.54 -6.51 2.49
C PRO A 200 2.26 -7.30 2.79
N GLY A 201 1.24 -7.15 1.95
CA GLY A 201 -0.07 -7.79 2.09
C GLY A 201 -0.94 -7.24 3.21
N SER A 202 -0.58 -6.10 3.79
CA SER A 202 -1.31 -5.40 4.85
C SER A 202 -1.47 -3.93 4.49
N ASP A 203 -2.41 -3.23 5.15
CA ASP A 203 -2.55 -1.79 4.97
C ASP A 203 -1.21 -1.08 5.23
N ASN A 204 -0.86 -0.14 4.36
CA ASN A 204 0.35 0.66 4.50
C ASN A 204 0.38 1.36 5.85
N SER A 205 1.53 1.40 6.49
CA SER A 205 1.71 2.01 7.83
C SER A 205 1.41 3.51 7.87
N ILE A 206 1.39 4.14 6.69
CA ILE A 206 1.09 5.56 6.49
C ILE A 206 -0.24 5.78 5.77
N LEU A 207 -1.10 4.74 5.68
CA LEU A 207 -2.39 4.84 5.00
C LEU A 207 -3.23 5.96 5.60
N VAL A 208 -3.76 6.82 4.74
CA VAL A 208 -4.64 7.94 5.10
C VAL A 208 -5.89 7.90 4.24
N GLU A 209 -7.00 7.49 4.83
CA GLU A 209 -8.30 7.57 4.17
C GLU A 209 -8.85 9.01 4.16
N THR A 210 -8.72 9.70 5.31
CA THR A 210 -9.14 11.09 5.48
C THR A 210 -8.26 11.79 6.50
N LEU A 211 -7.67 12.95 6.13
CA LEU A 211 -6.91 13.78 7.07
C LEU A 211 -7.88 14.60 7.96
N PRO A 212 -7.69 14.61 9.29
CA PRO A 212 -8.47 15.48 10.16
C PRO A 212 -8.08 16.96 9.95
N GLU A 213 -9.08 17.85 9.83
CA GLU A 213 -8.84 19.28 9.54
C GLU A 213 -7.91 19.99 10.56
N ALA A 214 -7.93 19.57 11.84
CA ALA A 214 -7.17 20.24 12.91
C ALA A 214 -6.25 19.32 13.72
N GLY A 215 -6.30 18.01 13.48
CA GLY A 215 -5.63 17.01 14.32
C GLY A 215 -6.16 16.96 15.76
N ASN A 216 -5.74 15.97 16.52
CA ASN A 216 -6.12 15.81 17.92
C ASN A 216 -5.10 15.02 18.73
N ILE A 217 -5.02 15.30 20.03
CA ILE A 217 -4.25 14.51 21.00
C ILE A 217 -5.19 14.05 22.10
N LEU A 218 -5.27 12.73 22.30
CA LEU A 218 -6.10 12.09 23.32
C LEU A 218 -5.22 11.41 24.36
N LEU A 219 -5.56 11.59 25.63
CA LEU A 219 -4.86 11.01 26.78
C LEU A 219 -5.80 10.04 27.50
N ASP A 220 -5.42 8.75 27.58
CA ASP A 220 -6.25 7.72 28.20
C ASP A 220 -5.38 6.60 28.81
N PRO A 221 -5.57 6.22 30.09
CA PRO A 221 -6.40 6.89 31.09
C PRO A 221 -5.79 8.22 31.58
N ASN A 222 -6.62 9.16 31.97
CA ASN A 222 -6.16 10.40 32.59
C ASN A 222 -7.19 10.82 33.67
N PRO A 223 -6.88 10.66 34.98
CA PRO A 223 -5.58 10.32 35.60
C PRO A 223 -5.11 8.89 35.33
N PHE A 224 -3.78 8.64 35.45
CA PHE A 224 -3.20 7.31 35.44
C PHE A 224 -2.36 7.07 36.70
N SER A 225 -2.18 5.79 37.08
CA SER A 225 -1.59 5.39 38.38
C SER A 225 -0.56 4.27 38.18
N PRO A 226 0.72 4.58 37.89
CA PRO A 226 1.74 3.57 37.60
C PRO A 226 2.25 2.88 38.89
N ASP A 227 1.36 2.17 39.60
CA ASP A 227 1.70 1.49 40.87
C ASP A 227 2.05 0.00 40.68
N GLY A 228 1.88 -0.56 39.48
CA GLY A 228 2.28 -1.91 39.08
C GLY A 228 1.21 -2.96 39.35
N ASP A 229 -0.04 -2.58 39.49
CA ASP A 229 -1.17 -3.50 39.67
C ASP A 229 -1.82 -3.96 38.35
N SER A 230 -1.27 -3.51 37.21
CA SER A 230 -1.74 -3.75 35.83
C SER A 230 -3.02 -3.02 35.47
N PHE A 231 -3.45 -2.04 36.27
CA PHE A 231 -4.58 -1.18 35.98
C PHE A 231 -4.13 0.29 35.92
N GLU A 232 -4.35 0.95 34.81
CA GLU A 232 -3.97 2.36 34.57
C GLU A 232 -2.48 2.66 34.81
N ASP A 233 -1.59 1.67 34.64
CA ASP A 233 -0.15 1.79 34.89
C ASP A 233 0.59 2.65 33.85
N GLU A 234 -0.03 2.89 32.69
CA GLU A 234 0.55 3.65 31.59
C GLU A 234 -0.46 4.65 31.04
N LEU A 235 0.01 5.85 30.75
CA LEU A 235 -0.74 6.84 29.99
C LEU A 235 -0.53 6.60 28.49
N ARG A 236 -1.57 6.25 27.77
CA ARG A 236 -1.58 6.18 26.31
C ARG A 236 -1.89 7.56 25.73
N ILE A 237 -1.03 8.00 24.82
CA ILE A 237 -1.14 9.29 24.15
C ILE A 237 -1.38 8.98 22.67
N SER A 238 -2.65 8.99 22.27
CA SER A 238 -3.04 8.80 20.89
C SER A 238 -3.02 10.15 20.18
N TYR A 239 -2.46 10.17 18.99
CA TYR A 239 -2.45 11.36 18.15
C TYR A 239 -3.07 11.09 16.79
N SER A 240 -3.72 12.12 16.25
CA SER A 240 -4.22 12.20 14.88
C SER A 240 -3.78 13.55 14.34
N LEU A 241 -2.97 13.56 13.29
CA LEU A 241 -2.30 14.75 12.75
C LEU A 241 -3.01 15.25 11.50
N PRO A 242 -2.99 16.57 11.20
CA PRO A 242 -3.53 17.11 9.96
C PRO A 242 -2.56 16.94 8.77
N PHE A 243 -1.57 16.08 8.90
CA PHE A 243 -0.52 15.80 7.94
C PHE A 243 -0.46 14.30 7.67
N ALA A 244 -0.29 13.91 6.43
CA ALA A 244 -0.14 12.52 6.04
C ALA A 244 1.15 11.91 6.59
N GLN A 245 2.25 12.70 6.59
CA GLN A 245 3.52 12.37 7.22
C GLN A 245 4.07 13.57 7.98
N ALA A 246 4.66 13.31 9.14
CA ALA A 246 5.24 14.36 9.97
C ALA A 246 6.49 13.89 10.72
N TYR A 247 7.32 14.86 11.08
CA TYR A 247 8.30 14.72 12.15
C TYR A 247 7.62 15.08 13.48
N LEU A 248 7.42 14.06 14.33
CA LEU A 248 6.77 14.21 15.62
C LEU A 248 7.80 14.39 16.73
N THR A 249 7.61 15.43 17.54
CA THR A 249 8.32 15.60 18.81
C THR A 249 7.29 15.61 19.94
N MET A 250 7.47 14.73 20.94
CA MET A 250 6.58 14.64 22.09
C MET A 250 7.37 14.61 23.37
N GLN A 251 7.16 15.63 24.19
CA GLN A 251 7.90 15.87 25.45
C GLN A 251 6.93 16.06 26.61
N ILE A 252 7.35 15.61 27.79
CA ILE A 252 6.62 15.70 29.03
C ILE A 252 7.39 16.61 30.00
N PHE A 253 6.69 17.56 30.56
CA PHE A 253 7.23 18.53 31.52
C PHE A 253 6.47 18.45 32.85
N ASP A 254 7.12 18.76 33.92
CA ASP A 254 6.44 18.99 35.21
C ASP A 254 5.76 20.37 35.23
N SER A 255 5.01 20.64 36.33
CA SER A 255 4.23 21.86 36.47
C SER A 255 5.08 23.14 36.56
N ILE A 256 6.41 23.04 36.73
CA ILE A 256 7.33 24.17 36.72
C ILE A 256 8.19 24.23 35.45
N GLY A 257 7.85 23.43 34.42
CA GLY A 257 8.45 23.51 33.10
C GLY A 257 9.76 22.73 32.93
N ARG A 258 10.13 21.84 33.85
CA ARG A 258 11.31 20.99 33.69
C ARG A 258 10.93 19.76 32.86
N GLU A 259 11.77 19.43 31.89
CA GLU A 259 11.58 18.21 31.08
C GLU A 259 11.73 16.98 31.98
N VAL A 260 10.75 16.06 31.84
CA VAL A 260 10.63 14.81 32.59
C VAL A 260 10.98 13.64 31.68
N ARG A 261 10.41 13.64 30.48
CA ARG A 261 10.56 12.56 29.49
C ARG A 261 10.43 13.08 28.08
N THR A 262 11.27 12.60 27.19
CA THR A 262 11.06 12.72 25.74
C THR A 262 10.56 11.37 25.21
N LEU A 263 9.30 11.30 24.75
CA LEU A 263 8.73 10.10 24.15
C LEU A 263 9.08 9.97 22.67
N ALA A 264 9.17 11.09 21.96
CA ALA A 264 9.60 11.16 20.58
C ALA A 264 10.41 12.43 20.32
N ARG A 265 11.41 12.34 19.47
CA ARG A 265 12.21 13.48 19.00
C ARG A 265 12.47 13.34 17.51
N ASN A 266 11.80 14.16 16.70
CA ASN A 266 11.84 14.09 15.24
C ASN A 266 11.52 12.66 14.72
N LEU A 267 10.55 12.00 15.34
CA LEU A 267 10.10 10.67 14.91
C LEU A 267 9.31 10.82 13.62
N VAL A 268 9.74 10.14 12.56
CA VAL A 268 8.94 10.03 11.35
C VAL A 268 7.71 9.20 11.64
N THR A 269 6.53 9.72 11.34
CA THR A 269 5.26 9.06 11.61
C THR A 269 4.22 9.37 10.54
N GLY A 270 3.23 8.48 10.39
CA GLY A 270 2.00 8.73 9.64
C GLY A 270 1.03 9.67 10.37
N ALA A 271 -0.17 9.81 9.82
CA ALA A 271 -1.20 10.71 10.35
C ALA A 271 -1.69 10.32 11.76
N GLU A 272 -1.58 9.05 12.14
CA GLU A 272 -2.09 8.53 13.41
C GLU A 272 -1.04 7.66 14.12
N GLY A 273 -1.13 7.58 15.43
CA GLY A 273 -0.29 6.71 16.22
C GLY A 273 -0.53 6.82 17.71
N ILE A 274 0.21 6.01 18.48
CA ILE A 274 0.11 5.94 19.93
C ILE A 274 1.53 5.89 20.51
N LEU A 275 1.78 6.75 21.53
CA LEU A 275 2.94 6.65 22.41
C LEU A 275 2.47 6.45 23.85
N THR A 276 3.29 5.80 24.67
CA THR A 276 2.96 5.53 26.08
C THR A 276 3.96 6.16 27.03
N TRP A 277 3.48 6.58 28.18
CA TRP A 277 4.30 7.05 29.29
C TRP A 277 4.01 6.24 30.56
N ASP A 278 5.03 5.61 31.08
CA ASP A 278 5.03 4.76 32.29
C ASP A 278 5.21 5.56 33.60
N GLY A 279 5.03 6.86 33.59
CA GLY A 279 5.23 7.72 34.77
C GLY A 279 6.69 7.84 35.22
N ARG A 280 7.68 7.64 34.34
CA ARG A 280 9.11 7.72 34.67
C ARG A 280 9.81 8.82 33.90
N PHE A 281 10.89 9.30 34.51
CA PHE A 281 11.87 10.17 33.85
C PHE A 281 12.71 9.40 32.83
N ASP A 282 13.39 10.08 31.93
CA ASP A 282 14.34 9.48 30.98
C ASP A 282 15.44 8.62 31.68
N HIS A 283 15.85 8.98 32.87
CA HIS A 283 16.81 8.24 33.66
C HIS A 283 16.20 7.08 34.48
N GLY A 284 14.91 6.74 34.27
CA GLY A 284 14.21 5.58 34.82
C GLY A 284 13.61 5.76 36.21
N ASN A 285 13.89 6.85 36.93
CA ASN A 285 13.26 7.09 38.23
C ASN A 285 11.77 7.43 38.07
N ARG A 286 10.94 7.03 39.04
CA ARG A 286 9.51 7.38 39.06
C ARG A 286 9.33 8.89 39.19
N ALA A 287 8.42 9.42 38.41
CA ALA A 287 7.93 10.79 38.55
C ALA A 287 7.02 10.93 39.80
N ARG A 288 6.91 12.11 40.36
CA ARG A 288 6.09 12.36 41.54
C ARG A 288 4.62 12.47 41.13
N ILE A 289 3.72 12.13 42.04
CA ILE A 289 2.29 12.44 41.92
C ILE A 289 2.13 13.92 41.62
N GLY A 290 1.32 14.24 40.61
CA GLY A 290 1.09 15.63 40.23
C GLY A 290 0.62 15.82 38.81
N ILE A 291 0.60 17.09 38.40
CA ILE A 291 0.21 17.51 37.05
C ILE A 291 1.44 17.59 36.17
N TYR A 292 1.32 17.05 34.95
CA TYR A 292 2.32 17.09 33.91
C TYR A 292 1.77 17.73 32.65
N ILE A 293 2.64 18.38 31.91
CA ILE A 293 2.33 19.03 30.65
C ILE A 293 2.93 18.17 29.54
N ILE A 294 2.10 17.72 28.60
CA ILE A 294 2.53 17.01 27.41
C ILE A 294 2.50 18.00 26.24
N LYS A 295 3.68 18.29 25.71
CA LYS A 295 3.86 19.10 24.53
C LYS A 295 4.08 18.20 23.33
N VAL A 296 3.27 18.39 22.30
CA VAL A 296 3.35 17.65 21.03
C VAL A 296 3.53 18.66 19.92
N GLU A 297 4.55 18.50 19.12
CA GLU A 297 4.82 19.27 17.93
C GLU A 297 4.93 18.31 16.74
N ALA A 298 4.20 18.58 15.67
CA ALA A 298 4.29 17.86 14.42
C ALA A 298 4.62 18.83 13.29
N VAL A 299 5.63 18.47 12.50
CA VAL A 299 6.08 19.24 11.34
C VAL A 299 5.83 18.39 10.10
N ASP A 300 5.02 18.90 9.19
CA ASP A 300 4.74 18.27 7.91
C ASP A 300 6.03 18.03 7.12
N GLN A 301 6.23 16.83 6.62
CA GLN A 301 7.48 16.43 5.98
C GLN A 301 7.65 17.08 4.60
N SER A 302 6.54 17.34 3.89
CA SER A 302 6.54 17.89 2.54
C SER A 302 6.56 19.42 2.52
N THR A 303 5.74 20.05 3.37
CA THR A 303 5.54 21.51 3.35
C THR A 303 6.33 22.27 4.42
N GLY A 304 6.79 21.57 5.47
CA GLY A 304 7.41 22.18 6.64
C GLY A 304 6.42 22.95 7.53
N GLN A 305 5.12 22.86 7.28
CA GLN A 305 4.10 23.41 8.17
C GLN A 305 4.15 22.71 9.52
N SER A 306 3.91 23.45 10.61
CA SER A 306 3.93 22.89 11.96
C SER A 306 2.64 23.16 12.69
N VAL A 307 2.26 22.20 13.55
CA VAL A 307 1.18 22.33 14.52
C VAL A 307 1.69 21.93 15.90
N GLU A 308 1.14 22.54 16.93
CA GLU A 308 1.52 22.28 18.32
C GLU A 308 0.28 22.06 19.18
N TRP A 309 0.34 21.05 20.04
CA TRP A 309 -0.67 20.82 21.08
C TRP A 309 -0.02 20.76 22.43
N VAL A 310 -0.73 21.30 23.42
CA VAL A 310 -0.39 21.20 24.83
C VAL A 310 -1.55 20.57 25.57
N LYS A 311 -1.29 19.46 26.25
CA LYS A 311 -2.29 18.71 27.03
C LYS A 311 -1.80 18.52 28.44
N THR A 312 -2.74 18.35 29.38
CA THR A 312 -2.44 18.13 30.79
C THR A 312 -2.72 16.68 31.17
N ALA A 313 -1.73 16.01 31.73
CA ALA A 313 -1.84 14.67 32.31
C ALA A 313 -1.76 14.75 33.84
N VAL A 314 -2.44 13.84 34.51
CA VAL A 314 -2.40 13.71 35.98
C VAL A 314 -1.86 12.33 36.33
N LEU A 315 -0.68 12.30 36.97
CA LEU A 315 -0.13 11.13 37.59
C LEU A 315 -0.69 11.05 39.03
N ALA A 316 -1.42 10.00 39.32
CA ALA A 316 -2.08 9.76 40.59
C ALA A 316 -1.49 8.54 41.33
N GLU A 317 -1.96 8.28 42.52
CA GLU A 317 -1.75 7.05 43.27
C GLU A 317 -3.10 6.64 43.87
N VAL A 318 -3.41 5.38 43.81
CA VAL A 318 -4.62 4.84 44.44
C VAL A 318 -4.46 4.94 45.94
N LEU A 319 -5.36 5.68 46.60
CA LEU A 319 -5.42 5.70 48.04
C LEU A 319 -5.91 4.34 48.56
N ARG A 320 -5.04 3.57 49.18
CA ARG A 320 -5.34 2.32 49.86
C ARG A 320 -5.86 2.50 51.26
#